data_f5713b6f442db7a9d1d8230d1d9e9413
#
_entry.id   f5713b6f442db7a9d1d8230d1d9e9413
#
_cell.length_a   1.000
_cell.length_b   1.000
_cell.length_c   1.000
_cell.angle_alpha   90.00
_cell.angle_beta   90.00
_cell.angle_gamma   90.00
#
_symmetry.space_group_name_H-M   'P 1'
#
loop_
_entity.id
_entity.type
_entity.pdbx_description
1 polymer ?
#
loop_
_entity_poly.entity_id
_entity_poly.type
_entity_poly.pdbx_seq_one_letter_code
_entity_poly.pdbx_strand_id
1 'polypeptide(L)'
;MDTKQQSTSMLEMVTQSINNFEQATQPTILPTSSSPEEVIEHLISCARPIDFDAIANNPDGKKANVIQKTVITIDEFKKIADQNNRNITIIKGEIFIYNGVYWQNLEENEAKYLLGKVAEAMNYDSIDSQFYRTRDRLYNQLHSAAYTPEDSSETKCETVLVNFRNGTLEVNETGAILREHRPEDKLTYCLKYDYDPNAKCDKFYTFLNQMLPDIESQVILFEYLGYTLTKYLKLEKFLLLLGEGKNGKSVIYEIVRKLFGEENVCNLSLEEVTKDKGYCRIDLHNKLLNYGSEIGGR
;
A
#
# COMPACT_ATOMS: atom_id res chain seq x y z
N MET A 1 44.02 3.46 11.92
CA MET A 1 44.15 2.73 10.63
C MET A 1 42.99 1.78 10.37
N ASP A 2 42.08 1.59 11.34
CA ASP A 2 41.04 0.53 11.27
C ASP A 2 39.70 0.95 10.66
N THR A 3 39.38 2.23 10.62
CA THR A 3 38.08 2.69 10.11
C THR A 3 37.92 2.57 8.59
N LYS A 4 38.98 2.74 7.82
CA LYS A 4 38.96 2.54 6.36
C LYS A 4 38.78 1.09 5.93
N GLN A 5 39.29 0.16 6.71
CA GLN A 5 39.17 -1.27 6.43
C GLN A 5 37.80 -1.82 6.77
N GLN A 6 37.11 -1.26 7.79
CA GLN A 6 35.73 -1.62 8.13
C GLN A 6 34.71 -1.08 7.13
N SER A 7 34.86 0.15 6.61
CA SER A 7 33.96 0.72 5.62
C SER A 7 34.09 0.02 4.26
N THR A 8 35.29 -0.39 3.85
CA THR A 8 35.51 -1.20 2.64
C THR A 8 34.84 -2.58 2.77
N SER A 9 34.95 -3.22 3.94
CA SER A 9 34.30 -4.49 4.24
C SER A 9 32.78 -4.41 4.22
N MET A 10 32.19 -3.31 4.69
CA MET A 10 30.74 -3.11 4.72
C MET A 10 30.19 -2.83 3.29
N LEU A 11 30.91 -2.07 2.50
CA LEU A 11 30.58 -1.84 1.09
C LEU A 11 30.70 -3.14 0.26
N GLU A 12 31.71 -3.94 0.54
CA GLU A 12 31.88 -5.27 -0.08
C GLU A 12 30.79 -6.24 0.38
N MET A 13 30.35 -6.20 1.64
CA MET A 13 29.21 -7.00 2.12
C MET A 13 27.90 -6.56 1.46
N VAL A 14 27.65 -5.26 1.35
CA VAL A 14 26.47 -4.73 0.64
C VAL A 14 26.54 -5.08 -0.83
N THR A 15 27.70 -4.96 -1.47
CA THR A 15 27.91 -5.33 -2.88
C THR A 15 27.85 -6.85 -3.07
N GLN A 16 28.37 -7.65 -2.13
CA GLN A 16 28.24 -9.11 -2.15
C GLN A 16 26.83 -9.57 -1.85
N SER A 17 26.11 -8.91 -0.94
CA SER A 17 24.67 -9.17 -0.73
C SER A 17 23.86 -8.85 -1.99
N ILE A 18 24.19 -7.78 -2.70
CA ILE A 18 23.59 -7.42 -3.99
C ILE A 18 23.96 -8.46 -5.07
N ASN A 19 25.17 -9.02 -5.05
CA ASN A 19 25.64 -9.97 -6.06
C ASN A 19 25.23 -11.44 -5.81
N ASN A 20 24.80 -11.79 -4.60
CA ASN A 20 24.32 -13.14 -4.26
C ASN A 20 22.85 -13.40 -4.69
N PHE A 21 22.27 -12.50 -5.50
CA PHE A 21 20.92 -12.62 -6.05
C PHE A 21 20.83 -13.52 -7.30
N GLU A 22 21.63 -14.54 -7.42
CA GLU A 22 21.48 -15.52 -8.47
C GLU A 22 20.36 -16.50 -8.13
N GLN A 23 19.24 -16.34 -8.82
CA GLN A 23 18.07 -17.21 -9.05
C GLN A 23 16.74 -16.59 -8.61
N ALA A 24 16.37 -15.47 -9.20
CA ALA A 24 14.95 -15.12 -9.30
C ALA A 24 14.37 -15.88 -10.50
N THR A 25 13.55 -16.87 -10.25
CA THR A 25 12.63 -17.41 -11.25
C THR A 25 11.80 -16.26 -11.79
N GLN A 26 11.84 -16.02 -13.11
CA GLN A 26 10.99 -15.01 -13.75
C GLN A 26 9.53 -15.37 -13.50
N PRO A 27 8.75 -14.50 -12.85
CA PRO A 27 7.33 -14.76 -12.67
C PRO A 27 6.61 -14.68 -14.01
N THR A 28 5.77 -15.65 -14.25
CA THR A 28 4.88 -15.73 -15.41
C THR A 28 3.90 -14.56 -15.37
N ILE A 29 3.67 -13.91 -16.50
CA ILE A 29 2.73 -12.81 -16.81
C ILE A 29 1.94 -12.31 -15.59
N LEU A 30 2.39 -11.18 -15.07
CA LEU A 30 1.82 -10.56 -13.87
C LEU A 30 0.49 -9.87 -14.17
N PRO A 31 -0.49 -9.94 -13.24
CA PRO A 31 -1.67 -9.13 -13.36
C PRO A 31 -1.27 -7.66 -13.33
N THR A 32 -1.70 -6.91 -14.33
CA THR A 32 -1.58 -5.46 -14.34
C THR A 32 -2.35 -4.93 -13.13
N SER A 33 -1.72 -4.10 -12.32
CA SER A 33 -2.40 -3.40 -11.22
C SER A 33 -3.61 -2.65 -11.79
N SER A 34 -4.82 -3.06 -11.41
CA SER A 34 -6.05 -2.38 -11.83
C SER A 34 -6.23 -1.09 -11.04
N SER A 35 -6.74 -0.03 -11.68
CA SER A 35 -7.15 1.18 -10.97
C SER A 35 -8.34 0.91 -10.04
N PRO A 36 -8.62 1.74 -9.02
CA PRO A 36 -9.81 1.58 -8.18
C PRO A 36 -11.09 1.50 -8.99
N GLU A 37 -11.21 2.33 -10.01
CA GLU A 37 -12.38 2.37 -10.90
C GLU A 37 -12.54 1.05 -11.68
N GLU A 38 -11.45 0.50 -12.22
CA GLU A 38 -11.46 -0.78 -12.93
C GLU A 38 -11.87 -1.94 -12.00
N VAL A 39 -11.40 -1.93 -10.75
CA VAL A 39 -11.80 -2.93 -9.76
C VAL A 39 -13.27 -2.83 -9.42
N ILE A 40 -13.78 -1.60 -9.22
CA ILE A 40 -15.18 -1.31 -8.93
C ILE A 40 -16.07 -1.79 -10.09
N GLU A 41 -15.76 -1.39 -11.33
CA GLU A 41 -16.52 -1.78 -12.52
C GLU A 41 -16.51 -3.30 -12.74
N HIS A 42 -15.36 -3.93 -12.53
CA HIS A 42 -15.24 -5.39 -12.61
C HIS A 42 -16.16 -6.08 -11.60
N LEU A 43 -16.13 -5.68 -10.33
CA LEU A 43 -16.97 -6.30 -9.29
C LEU A 43 -18.46 -6.07 -9.54
N ILE A 44 -18.87 -4.89 -10.02
CA ILE A 44 -20.25 -4.65 -10.44
C ILE A 44 -20.63 -5.62 -11.57
N SER A 45 -19.76 -5.80 -12.56
CA SER A 45 -20.01 -6.71 -13.70
C SER A 45 -20.11 -8.19 -13.30
N CYS A 46 -19.52 -8.58 -12.19
CA CYS A 46 -19.61 -9.94 -11.65
C CYS A 46 -20.90 -10.23 -10.88
N ALA A 47 -21.58 -9.19 -10.38
CA ALA A 47 -22.84 -9.35 -9.65
C ALA A 47 -23.95 -9.90 -10.57
N ARG A 48 -24.80 -10.78 -10.03
CA ARG A 48 -25.88 -11.43 -10.74
C ARG A 48 -27.17 -11.34 -9.92
N PRO A 49 -28.34 -11.32 -10.56
CA PRO A 49 -29.61 -11.34 -9.86
C PRO A 49 -29.71 -12.56 -8.92
N ILE A 50 -30.18 -12.31 -7.71
CA ILE A 50 -30.42 -13.34 -6.68
C ILE A 50 -31.89 -13.26 -6.22
N ASP A 51 -32.36 -14.36 -5.65
CA ASP A 51 -33.65 -14.43 -4.99
C ASP A 51 -33.45 -14.24 -3.46
N PHE A 52 -33.66 -13.02 -3.00
CA PHE A 52 -33.54 -12.69 -1.58
C PHE A 52 -34.51 -13.45 -0.69
N ASP A 53 -35.72 -13.76 -1.18
CA ASP A 53 -36.74 -14.47 -0.40
C ASP A 53 -36.36 -15.94 -0.21
N ALA A 54 -35.83 -16.57 -1.27
CA ALA A 54 -35.32 -17.94 -1.22
C ALA A 54 -34.10 -18.05 -0.28
N ILE A 55 -33.16 -17.10 -0.32
CA ILE A 55 -31.96 -17.10 0.54
C ILE A 55 -32.33 -16.84 2.00
N ALA A 56 -33.25 -15.88 2.26
CA ALA A 56 -33.70 -15.56 3.61
C ALA A 56 -34.45 -16.71 4.26
N ASN A 57 -35.13 -17.57 3.46
CA ASN A 57 -35.85 -18.76 3.89
C ASN A 57 -36.74 -18.52 5.13
N ASN A 58 -37.52 -17.42 5.10
CA ASN A 58 -38.37 -17.04 6.20
C ASN A 58 -39.51 -18.06 6.44
N PRO A 59 -39.89 -18.34 7.71
CA PRO A 59 -41.08 -19.11 8.01
C PRO A 59 -42.34 -18.51 7.36
N ASP A 60 -43.27 -19.36 6.94
CA ASP A 60 -44.54 -18.96 6.32
C ASP A 60 -44.44 -18.22 4.99
N GLY A 61 -43.29 -18.35 4.25
CA GLY A 61 -43.11 -17.73 2.95
C GLY A 61 -43.09 -16.20 2.99
N LYS A 62 -42.76 -15.60 4.14
CA LYS A 62 -42.64 -14.14 4.26
C LYS A 62 -41.46 -13.63 3.45
N LYS A 63 -41.64 -12.48 2.78
CA LYS A 63 -40.57 -11.82 2.03
C LYS A 63 -39.40 -11.41 2.94
N ALA A 64 -38.22 -11.39 2.37
CA ALA A 64 -37.02 -10.89 3.02
C ALA A 64 -37.20 -9.42 3.42
N ASN A 65 -36.95 -9.13 4.69
CA ASN A 65 -37.00 -7.76 5.19
C ASN A 65 -35.72 -6.99 4.82
N VAL A 66 -35.72 -5.69 5.06
CA VAL A 66 -34.61 -4.80 4.71
C VAL A 66 -33.29 -5.22 5.35
N ILE A 67 -33.30 -5.69 6.61
CA ILE A 67 -32.10 -6.13 7.32
C ILE A 67 -31.56 -7.39 6.66
N GLN A 68 -32.41 -8.38 6.39
CA GLN A 68 -32.01 -9.63 5.71
C GLN A 68 -31.43 -9.33 4.32
N LYS A 69 -32.08 -8.48 3.53
CA LYS A 69 -31.56 -8.07 2.21
C LYS A 69 -30.19 -7.39 2.32
N THR A 70 -29.98 -6.54 3.34
CA THR A 70 -28.69 -5.88 3.57
C THR A 70 -27.59 -6.90 3.86
N VAL A 71 -27.83 -7.85 4.80
CA VAL A 71 -26.85 -8.88 5.17
C VAL A 71 -26.55 -9.78 3.97
N ILE A 72 -27.59 -10.30 3.29
CA ILE A 72 -27.44 -11.18 2.12
C ILE A 72 -26.63 -10.47 1.01
N THR A 73 -26.91 -9.18 0.73
CA THR A 73 -26.16 -8.43 -0.27
C THR A 73 -24.69 -8.38 0.05
N ILE A 74 -24.32 -8.13 1.30
CA ILE A 74 -22.91 -8.04 1.70
C ILE A 74 -22.23 -9.43 1.70
N ASP A 75 -22.90 -10.46 2.14
CA ASP A 75 -22.37 -11.83 2.14
C ASP A 75 -22.11 -12.33 0.69
N GLU A 76 -23.05 -12.10 -0.22
CA GLU A 76 -22.87 -12.45 -1.63
C GLU A 76 -21.79 -11.58 -2.30
N PHE A 77 -21.74 -10.28 -1.97
CA PHE A 77 -20.69 -9.39 -2.47
C PHE A 77 -19.29 -9.85 -2.03
N LYS A 78 -19.11 -10.23 -0.77
CA LYS A 78 -17.83 -10.77 -0.27
C LYS A 78 -17.45 -12.05 -1.01
N LYS A 79 -18.39 -12.96 -1.25
CA LYS A 79 -18.13 -14.17 -2.06
C LYS A 79 -17.67 -13.83 -3.48
N ILE A 80 -18.32 -12.85 -4.12
CA ILE A 80 -17.93 -12.37 -5.46
C ILE A 80 -16.51 -11.80 -5.41
N ALA A 81 -16.20 -10.98 -4.43
CA ALA A 81 -14.88 -10.38 -4.27
C ALA A 81 -13.80 -11.45 -4.08
N ASP A 82 -14.02 -12.41 -3.20
CA ASP A 82 -13.08 -13.51 -2.92
C ASP A 82 -12.87 -14.40 -4.15
N GLN A 83 -13.95 -14.77 -4.87
CA GLN A 83 -13.88 -15.58 -6.09
C GLN A 83 -13.10 -14.90 -7.22
N ASN A 84 -13.05 -13.58 -7.23
CA ASN A 84 -12.33 -12.78 -8.22
C ASN A 84 -10.95 -12.31 -7.73
N ASN A 85 -10.47 -12.83 -6.61
CA ASN A 85 -9.21 -12.41 -5.99
C ASN A 85 -9.17 -10.89 -5.71
N ARG A 86 -10.31 -10.34 -5.26
CA ARG A 86 -10.53 -8.94 -4.90
C ARG A 86 -11.00 -8.85 -3.44
N ASN A 87 -10.25 -9.49 -2.55
CA ASN A 87 -10.56 -9.55 -1.13
C ASN A 87 -10.80 -8.17 -0.53
N ILE A 88 -11.62 -8.11 0.50
CA ILE A 88 -11.97 -6.86 1.19
C ILE A 88 -11.61 -7.01 2.66
N THR A 89 -10.97 -6.00 3.23
CA THR A 89 -10.59 -5.96 4.65
C THR A 89 -10.71 -4.57 5.22
N ILE A 90 -10.64 -4.48 6.56
CA ILE A 90 -10.53 -3.22 7.29
C ILE A 90 -9.10 -3.07 7.77
N ILE A 91 -8.45 -1.96 7.43
CA ILE A 91 -7.13 -1.57 7.95
C ILE A 91 -7.30 -0.21 8.62
N LYS A 92 -6.99 -0.11 9.90
CA LYS A 92 -7.09 1.13 10.69
C LYS A 92 -8.46 1.84 10.59
N GLY A 93 -9.53 1.06 10.47
CA GLY A 93 -10.89 1.59 10.38
C GLY A 93 -11.35 2.01 8.97
N GLU A 94 -10.53 1.84 7.95
CA GLU A 94 -10.85 2.13 6.55
C GLU A 94 -11.05 0.85 5.75
N ILE A 95 -11.91 0.89 4.74
CA ILE A 95 -12.15 -0.25 3.85
C ILE A 95 -11.03 -0.30 2.80
N PHE A 96 -10.40 -1.45 2.67
CA PHE A 96 -9.43 -1.74 1.64
C PHE A 96 -9.89 -2.88 0.76
N ILE A 97 -9.59 -2.75 -0.54
CA ILE A 97 -9.83 -3.78 -1.54
C ILE A 97 -8.51 -4.19 -2.19
N TYR A 98 -8.29 -5.50 -2.36
CA TYR A 98 -7.11 -6.01 -3.03
C TYR A 98 -7.25 -5.89 -4.55
N ASN A 99 -6.32 -5.19 -5.21
CA ASN A 99 -6.37 -4.98 -6.67
C ASN A 99 -5.63 -6.03 -7.48
N GLY A 100 -5.16 -7.11 -6.83
CA GLY A 100 -4.32 -8.14 -7.43
C GLY A 100 -2.83 -7.97 -7.16
N VAL A 101 -2.41 -6.79 -6.70
CA VAL A 101 -1.00 -6.42 -6.45
C VAL A 101 -0.81 -5.89 -5.02
N TYR A 102 -1.71 -5.04 -4.56
CA TYR A 102 -1.69 -4.44 -3.23
C TYR A 102 -3.10 -4.04 -2.77
N TRP A 103 -3.23 -3.66 -1.52
CA TRP A 103 -4.48 -3.20 -0.92
C TRP A 103 -4.66 -1.71 -1.18
N GLN A 104 -5.71 -1.35 -1.89
CA GLN A 104 -6.11 0.03 -2.15
C GLN A 104 -7.18 0.46 -1.16
N ASN A 105 -7.06 1.68 -0.63
CA ASN A 105 -8.14 2.29 0.14
C ASN A 105 -9.33 2.53 -0.78
N LEU A 106 -10.51 2.14 -0.34
CA LEU A 106 -11.79 2.40 -0.99
C LEU A 106 -12.49 3.50 -0.20
N GLU A 107 -12.54 4.69 -0.76
CA GLU A 107 -13.19 5.83 -0.11
C GLU A 107 -14.68 5.57 0.15
N GLU A 108 -15.23 6.17 1.20
CA GLU A 108 -16.62 5.95 1.63
C GLU A 108 -17.64 6.13 0.48
N ASN A 109 -17.47 7.19 -0.32
CA ASN A 109 -18.37 7.46 -1.44
C ASN A 109 -18.24 6.42 -2.56
N GLU A 110 -17.03 5.95 -2.84
CA GLU A 110 -16.78 4.89 -3.82
C GLU A 110 -17.36 3.56 -3.35
N ALA A 111 -17.17 3.22 -2.07
CA ALA A 111 -17.75 2.03 -1.48
C ALA A 111 -19.28 2.07 -1.53
N LYS A 112 -19.90 3.19 -1.18
CA LYS A 112 -21.35 3.38 -1.25
C LYS A 112 -21.87 3.30 -2.68
N TYR A 113 -21.15 3.83 -3.65
CA TYR A 113 -21.48 3.70 -5.07
C TYR A 113 -21.43 2.25 -5.54
N LEU A 114 -20.30 1.57 -5.28
CA LEU A 114 -20.09 0.16 -5.59
C LEU A 114 -21.21 -0.71 -5.01
N LEU A 115 -21.47 -0.60 -3.71
CA LEU A 115 -22.47 -1.40 -3.02
C LEU A 115 -23.90 -1.13 -3.51
N GLY A 116 -24.22 0.11 -3.83
CA GLY A 116 -25.51 0.46 -4.44
C GLY A 116 -25.70 -0.19 -5.81
N LYS A 117 -24.65 -0.19 -6.65
CA LYS A 117 -24.67 -0.83 -7.97
C LYS A 117 -24.69 -2.36 -7.90
N VAL A 118 -23.93 -2.94 -6.99
CA VAL A 118 -23.96 -4.38 -6.74
C VAL A 118 -25.35 -4.82 -6.24
N ALA A 119 -25.94 -4.10 -5.30
CA ALA A 119 -27.31 -4.38 -4.83
C ALA A 119 -28.33 -4.32 -5.98
N GLU A 120 -28.25 -3.29 -6.84
CA GLU A 120 -29.09 -3.16 -8.03
C GLU A 120 -28.94 -4.37 -8.97
N ALA A 121 -27.70 -4.79 -9.25
CA ALA A 121 -27.39 -5.96 -10.08
C ALA A 121 -27.85 -7.29 -9.45
N MET A 122 -27.92 -7.36 -8.12
CA MET A 122 -28.45 -8.49 -7.36
C MET A 122 -29.99 -8.52 -7.24
N ASN A 123 -30.68 -7.68 -7.98
CA ASN A 123 -32.14 -7.59 -7.96
C ASN A 123 -32.74 -6.97 -6.67
N TYR A 124 -31.97 -6.12 -5.98
CA TYR A 124 -32.52 -5.21 -4.98
C TYR A 124 -33.45 -4.21 -5.67
N ASP A 125 -34.52 -3.75 -4.98
CA ASP A 125 -35.36 -2.73 -5.57
C ASP A 125 -34.55 -1.52 -6.06
N SER A 126 -34.79 -1.07 -7.29
CA SER A 126 -33.97 -0.03 -7.95
C SER A 126 -34.07 1.32 -7.23
N ILE A 127 -35.21 1.68 -6.65
CA ILE A 127 -35.37 2.93 -5.89
C ILE A 127 -34.65 2.78 -4.54
N ASP A 128 -34.86 1.65 -3.87
CA ASP A 128 -34.24 1.38 -2.58
C ASP A 128 -32.71 1.32 -2.69
N SER A 129 -32.16 0.70 -3.75
CA SER A 129 -30.70 0.60 -3.95
C SER A 129 -30.02 1.95 -4.17
N GLN A 130 -30.75 2.91 -4.75
CA GLN A 130 -30.28 4.27 -4.98
C GLN A 130 -30.44 5.16 -3.75
N PHE A 131 -31.30 4.79 -2.81
CA PHE A 131 -31.59 5.60 -1.64
C PHE A 131 -30.37 5.66 -0.69
N TYR A 132 -29.98 6.87 -0.28
CA TYR A 132 -28.76 7.08 0.49
C TYR A 132 -28.71 6.25 1.79
N ARG A 133 -29.84 6.10 2.51
CA ARG A 133 -29.87 5.30 3.74
C ARG A 133 -29.64 3.81 3.50
N THR A 134 -30.00 3.31 2.33
CA THR A 134 -29.71 1.91 1.95
C THR A 134 -28.23 1.75 1.68
N ARG A 135 -27.60 2.70 0.95
CA ARG A 135 -26.16 2.71 0.72
C ARG A 135 -25.37 2.85 2.02
N ASP A 136 -25.81 3.70 2.95
CA ASP A 136 -25.22 3.82 4.28
C ASP A 136 -25.32 2.51 5.07
N ARG A 137 -26.47 1.81 5.02
CA ARG A 137 -26.63 0.51 5.69
C ARG A 137 -25.71 -0.56 5.08
N LEU A 138 -25.63 -0.63 3.76
CA LEU A 138 -24.73 -1.56 3.06
C LEU A 138 -23.27 -1.27 3.43
N TYR A 139 -22.86 -0.01 3.43
CA TYR A 139 -21.52 0.41 3.83
C TYR A 139 -21.20 0.00 5.28
N ASN A 140 -22.07 0.34 6.22
CA ASN A 140 -21.87 -0.02 7.64
C ASN A 140 -21.87 -1.53 7.84
N GLN A 141 -22.70 -2.27 7.10
CA GLN A 141 -22.71 -3.74 7.15
C GLN A 141 -21.42 -4.32 6.59
N LEU A 142 -20.91 -3.81 5.47
CA LEU A 142 -19.62 -4.22 4.93
C LEU A 142 -18.49 -3.94 5.91
N HIS A 143 -18.46 -2.75 6.48
CA HIS A 143 -17.46 -2.36 7.47
C HIS A 143 -17.46 -3.32 8.67
N SER A 144 -18.64 -3.69 9.16
CA SER A 144 -18.76 -4.68 10.24
C SER A 144 -18.35 -6.11 9.83
N ALA A 145 -18.77 -6.53 8.63
CA ALA A 145 -18.55 -7.89 8.13
C ALA A 145 -17.11 -8.15 7.63
N ALA A 146 -16.38 -7.10 7.24
CA ALA A 146 -15.00 -7.17 6.79
C ALA A 146 -13.98 -6.94 7.94
N TYR A 147 -14.47 -6.59 9.13
CA TYR A 147 -13.60 -6.40 10.28
C TYR A 147 -12.97 -7.72 10.71
N THR A 148 -11.66 -7.76 10.72
CA THR A 148 -10.87 -8.82 11.34
C THR A 148 -10.13 -8.22 12.53
N PRO A 149 -10.21 -8.83 13.73
CA PRO A 149 -9.39 -8.38 14.86
C PRO A 149 -7.93 -8.27 14.43
N GLU A 150 -7.29 -7.15 14.72
CA GLU A 150 -5.85 -7.03 14.49
C GLU A 150 -5.15 -8.09 15.33
N ASP A 151 -4.34 -8.89 14.68
CA ASP A 151 -3.48 -9.83 15.40
C ASP A 151 -2.46 -8.98 16.16
N SER A 152 -2.71 -8.81 17.47
CA SER A 152 -1.85 -8.02 18.37
C SER A 152 -0.50 -8.69 18.63
N SER A 153 -0.23 -9.83 17.98
CA SER A 153 1.10 -10.36 17.89
C SER A 153 1.92 -9.40 16.99
N GLU A 154 2.58 -8.42 17.61
CA GLU A 154 3.80 -7.82 17.04
C GLU A 154 4.82 -8.95 16.85
N THR A 155 4.57 -9.83 15.90
CA THR A 155 5.59 -10.77 15.42
C THR A 155 6.71 -9.87 14.93
N LYS A 156 7.86 -9.93 15.62
CA LYS A 156 9.11 -9.40 15.10
C LYS A 156 9.24 -9.98 13.69
N CYS A 157 8.86 -9.19 12.69
CA CYS A 157 8.94 -9.63 11.32
C CYS A 157 10.43 -9.60 10.96
N GLU A 158 11.06 -10.78 10.98
CA GLU A 158 12.45 -10.96 10.54
C GLU A 158 12.60 -10.73 9.03
N THR A 159 11.46 -10.52 8.35
CA THR A 159 11.37 -10.40 6.91
C THR A 159 10.74 -9.07 6.52
N VAL A 160 11.41 -8.31 5.67
CA VAL A 160 10.90 -7.07 5.09
C VAL A 160 10.29 -7.37 3.72
N LEU A 161 9.10 -6.83 3.47
CA LEU A 161 8.39 -6.97 2.20
C LEU A 161 8.36 -5.62 1.48
N VAL A 162 8.84 -5.60 0.24
CA VAL A 162 8.81 -4.42 -0.63
C VAL A 162 8.06 -4.77 -1.91
N ASN A 163 7.01 -4.01 -2.23
CA ASN A 163 6.14 -4.32 -3.34
C ASN A 163 6.56 -3.58 -4.61
N PHE A 164 6.92 -4.33 -5.63
CA PHE A 164 7.27 -3.84 -6.97
C PHE A 164 6.18 -4.23 -7.98
N ARG A 165 6.19 -3.63 -9.16
CA ARG A 165 5.24 -3.95 -10.21
C ARG A 165 5.31 -5.44 -10.62
N ASN A 166 6.49 -6.03 -10.63
CA ASN A 166 6.73 -7.41 -11.04
C ASN A 166 6.75 -8.44 -9.91
N GLY A 167 6.40 -8.06 -8.67
CA GLY A 167 6.32 -9.00 -7.56
C GLY A 167 6.62 -8.34 -6.21
N THR A 168 6.49 -9.11 -5.15
CA THR A 168 6.88 -8.71 -3.81
C THR A 168 8.29 -9.21 -3.53
N LEU A 169 9.22 -8.30 -3.26
CA LEU A 169 10.56 -8.62 -2.82
C LEU A 169 10.52 -8.92 -1.31
N GLU A 170 10.89 -10.13 -0.97
CA GLU A 170 11.02 -10.61 0.40
C GLU A 170 12.49 -10.56 0.79
N VAL A 171 12.83 -9.71 1.78
CA VAL A 171 14.20 -9.46 2.24
C VAL A 171 14.34 -9.93 3.68
N ASN A 172 15.34 -10.77 3.94
CA ASN A 172 15.69 -11.25 5.26
C ASN A 172 17.22 -11.33 5.43
N GLU A 173 17.70 -11.83 6.55
CA GLU A 173 19.14 -11.95 6.84
C GLU A 173 19.90 -12.84 5.84
N THR A 174 19.21 -13.76 5.16
CA THR A 174 19.82 -14.70 4.20
C THR A 174 19.85 -14.18 2.78
N GLY A 175 19.12 -13.10 2.47
CA GLY A 175 19.07 -12.49 1.16
C GLY A 175 17.70 -11.90 0.81
N ALA A 176 17.44 -11.77 -0.49
CA ALA A 176 16.18 -11.27 -0.98
C ALA A 176 15.67 -12.14 -2.16
N ILE A 177 14.36 -12.38 -2.17
CA ILE A 177 13.70 -13.23 -3.16
C ILE A 177 12.48 -12.49 -3.70
N LEU A 178 12.41 -12.34 -5.02
CA LEU A 178 11.21 -11.82 -5.67
C LEU A 178 10.19 -12.95 -5.84
N ARG A 179 8.96 -12.73 -5.39
CA ARG A 179 7.86 -13.69 -5.51
C ARG A 179 6.57 -13.03 -5.97
N GLU A 180 5.57 -13.81 -6.25
CA GLU A 180 4.23 -13.32 -6.61
C GLU A 180 3.59 -12.50 -5.47
N HIS A 181 2.73 -11.55 -5.84
CA HIS A 181 1.93 -10.77 -4.90
C HIS A 181 0.94 -11.66 -4.13
N ARG A 182 0.71 -11.32 -2.87
CA ARG A 182 -0.25 -12.04 -2.02
C ARG A 182 -1.08 -11.07 -1.18
N PRO A 183 -2.39 -11.27 -1.07
CA PRO A 183 -3.24 -10.43 -0.21
C PRO A 183 -2.84 -10.52 1.28
N GLU A 184 -2.29 -11.66 1.72
CA GLU A 184 -1.83 -11.89 3.10
C GLU A 184 -0.69 -10.96 3.52
N ASP A 185 0.08 -10.43 2.56
CA ASP A 185 1.18 -9.48 2.82
C ASP A 185 0.70 -8.14 3.36
N LYS A 186 -0.59 -7.81 3.22
CA LYS A 186 -1.22 -6.57 3.67
C LYS A 186 -0.47 -5.30 3.24
N LEU A 187 0.20 -5.35 2.08
CA LEU A 187 0.90 -4.20 1.50
C LEU A 187 -0.12 -3.24 0.89
N THR A 188 0.00 -1.96 1.21
CA THR A 188 -0.91 -0.88 0.78
C THR A 188 -0.28 0.04 -0.25
N TYR A 189 0.85 -0.34 -0.84
CA TYR A 189 1.55 0.41 -1.87
C TYR A 189 2.21 -0.54 -2.86
N CYS A 190 2.54 -0.02 -4.05
CA CYS A 190 3.37 -0.68 -5.03
C CYS A 190 4.29 0.35 -5.69
N LEU A 191 5.59 0.04 -5.76
CA LEU A 191 6.54 0.82 -6.54
C LEU A 191 6.28 0.57 -8.02
N LYS A 192 6.13 1.64 -8.82
CA LYS A 192 5.64 1.57 -10.22
C LYS A 192 6.68 1.10 -11.24
N TYR A 193 7.69 0.37 -10.81
CA TYR A 193 8.73 -0.21 -11.67
C TYR A 193 9.01 -1.64 -11.26
N ASP A 194 9.68 -2.37 -12.17
CA ASP A 194 10.08 -3.74 -11.93
C ASP A 194 11.36 -3.79 -11.09
N TYR A 195 11.41 -4.71 -10.15
CA TYR A 195 12.67 -5.06 -9.51
C TYR A 195 13.56 -5.81 -10.50
N ASP A 196 14.75 -5.29 -10.72
CA ASP A 196 15.81 -5.91 -11.52
C ASP A 196 17.12 -5.87 -10.73
N PRO A 197 17.61 -7.03 -10.25
CA PRO A 197 18.85 -7.10 -9.48
C PRO A 197 20.09 -6.69 -10.28
N ASN A 198 20.00 -6.67 -11.61
CA ASN A 198 21.10 -6.29 -12.51
C ASN A 198 21.02 -4.83 -12.98
N ALA A 199 20.03 -4.08 -12.52
CA ALA A 199 19.86 -2.68 -12.90
C ALA A 199 21.08 -1.84 -12.53
N LYS A 200 21.54 -0.98 -13.45
CA LYS A 200 22.67 -0.08 -13.25
C LYS A 200 22.23 1.37 -13.41
N CYS A 201 22.77 2.24 -12.59
CA CYS A 201 22.45 3.66 -12.60
C CYS A 201 23.71 4.53 -12.49
N ASP A 202 24.62 4.43 -13.46
CA ASP A 202 25.92 5.11 -13.45
C ASP A 202 25.78 6.65 -13.34
N LYS A 203 24.75 7.22 -13.98
CA LYS A 203 24.46 8.66 -13.90
C LYS A 203 24.10 9.09 -12.48
N PHE A 204 23.32 8.27 -11.77
CA PHE A 204 22.96 8.56 -10.39
C PHE A 204 24.18 8.48 -9.47
N TYR A 205 25.00 7.46 -9.59
CA TYR A 205 26.23 7.34 -8.81
C TYR A 205 27.22 8.47 -9.10
N THR A 206 27.36 8.88 -10.36
CA THR A 206 28.18 10.05 -10.71
C THR A 206 27.68 11.32 -10.04
N PHE A 207 26.36 11.56 -10.08
CA PHE A 207 25.73 12.70 -9.40
C PHE A 207 25.93 12.61 -7.88
N LEU A 208 25.68 11.44 -7.29
CA LEU A 208 25.80 11.24 -5.85
C LEU A 208 27.24 11.48 -5.36
N ASN A 209 28.24 10.97 -6.05
CA ASN A 209 29.65 11.18 -5.72
C ASN A 209 30.08 12.66 -5.79
N GLN A 210 29.45 13.45 -6.67
CA GLN A 210 29.70 14.89 -6.75
C GLN A 210 29.00 15.65 -5.63
N MET A 211 27.77 15.28 -5.28
CA MET A 211 26.93 15.96 -4.29
C MET A 211 27.30 15.56 -2.87
N LEU A 212 27.59 14.30 -2.65
CA LEU A 212 27.86 13.68 -1.34
C LEU A 212 29.13 12.79 -1.46
N PRO A 213 30.33 13.41 -1.50
CA PRO A 213 31.57 12.67 -1.78
C PRO A 213 31.98 11.73 -0.63
N ASP A 214 31.43 11.92 0.57
CA ASP A 214 31.67 11.07 1.70
C ASP A 214 30.86 9.77 1.61
N ILE A 215 31.57 8.64 1.52
CA ILE A 215 30.93 7.32 1.34
C ILE A 215 30.08 6.92 2.54
N GLU A 216 30.47 7.26 3.77
CA GLU A 216 29.68 6.93 4.97
C GLU A 216 28.33 7.64 4.93
N SER A 217 28.31 8.89 4.49
CA SER A 217 27.07 9.65 4.29
C SER A 217 26.19 9.07 3.17
N GLN A 218 26.79 8.53 2.09
CA GLN A 218 26.05 7.83 1.05
C GLN A 218 25.37 6.55 1.61
N VAL A 219 26.11 5.78 2.39
CA VAL A 219 25.58 4.57 3.06
C VAL A 219 24.40 4.93 3.96
N ILE A 220 24.54 5.96 4.81
CA ILE A 220 23.44 6.45 5.67
C ILE A 220 22.21 6.84 4.85
N LEU A 221 22.41 7.53 3.72
CA LEU A 221 21.30 7.90 2.83
C LEU A 221 20.55 6.66 2.31
N PHE A 222 21.29 5.65 1.82
CA PHE A 222 20.69 4.41 1.31
C PHE A 222 20.00 3.59 2.39
N GLU A 223 20.63 3.44 3.56
CA GLU A 223 20.05 2.74 4.71
C GLU A 223 18.75 3.42 5.16
N TYR A 224 18.74 4.76 5.20
CA TYR A 224 17.53 5.50 5.56
C TYR A 224 16.42 5.33 4.51
N LEU A 225 16.73 5.38 3.23
CA LEU A 225 15.75 5.13 2.17
C LEU A 225 15.22 3.69 2.22
N GLY A 226 16.07 2.70 2.47
CA GLY A 226 15.67 1.32 2.73
C GLY A 226 14.75 1.20 3.96
N TYR A 227 15.10 1.88 5.04
CA TYR A 227 14.29 1.92 6.26
C TYR A 227 12.88 2.44 6.00
N THR A 228 12.70 3.46 5.16
CA THR A 228 11.37 4.02 4.86
C THR A 228 10.44 3.05 4.12
N LEU A 229 10.97 2.02 3.48
CA LEU A 229 10.20 0.95 2.85
C LEU A 229 9.71 -0.11 3.85
N THR A 230 10.16 -0.05 5.11
CA THR A 230 9.82 -1.03 6.14
C THR A 230 8.69 -0.49 7.02
N LYS A 231 7.60 -1.24 7.18
CA LYS A 231 6.48 -0.85 8.06
C LYS A 231 6.68 -1.27 9.52
N TYR A 232 7.59 -2.20 9.77
CA TYR A 232 7.72 -2.88 11.07
C TYR A 232 8.88 -2.35 11.92
N LEU A 233 9.83 -1.63 11.32
CA LEU A 233 10.95 -1.04 12.05
C LEU A 233 10.58 0.35 12.54
N LYS A 234 10.60 0.52 13.85
CA LYS A 234 10.35 1.82 14.50
C LYS A 234 11.64 2.36 15.11
N LEU A 235 12.48 2.98 14.29
CA LEU A 235 13.76 3.55 14.75
C LEU A 235 13.61 4.95 15.37
N GLU A 236 12.48 5.62 15.18
CA GLU A 236 12.22 6.99 15.66
C GLU A 236 13.31 7.99 15.22
N LYS A 237 13.73 7.88 13.96
CA LYS A 237 14.79 8.68 13.39
C LYS A 237 14.32 9.44 12.16
N PHE A 238 14.91 10.58 11.90
CA PHE A 238 14.75 11.32 10.66
C PHE A 238 16.11 11.59 10.03
N LEU A 239 16.16 11.73 8.72
CA LEU A 239 17.35 12.12 7.97
C LEU A 239 17.34 13.63 7.75
N LEU A 240 18.44 14.30 8.10
CA LEU A 240 18.62 15.72 7.87
C LEU A 240 19.66 15.93 6.77
N LEU A 241 19.24 16.51 5.64
CA LEU A 241 20.13 16.89 4.56
C LEU A 241 20.63 18.33 4.78
N LEU A 242 21.86 18.50 5.26
CA LEU A 242 22.50 19.79 5.47
C LEU A 242 23.31 20.21 4.26
N GLY A 243 23.37 21.51 4.00
CA GLY A 243 24.25 22.07 2.99
C GLY A 243 23.83 23.47 2.56
N GLU A 244 24.78 24.23 2.06
CA GLU A 244 24.57 25.55 1.47
C GLU A 244 23.71 25.47 0.21
N GLY A 245 23.17 26.56 -0.28
CA GLY A 245 22.30 26.57 -1.48
C GLY A 245 22.95 25.94 -2.71
N LYS A 246 22.16 25.43 -3.64
CA LYS A 246 22.57 24.86 -4.97
C LYS A 246 23.46 23.61 -4.90
N ASN A 247 23.33 22.81 -3.88
CA ASN A 247 24.12 21.57 -3.68
C ASN A 247 23.34 20.26 -3.88
N GLY A 248 22.32 20.25 -4.71
CA GLY A 248 21.64 19.03 -5.15
C GLY A 248 20.56 18.45 -4.20
N LYS A 249 20.27 19.04 -3.05
CA LYS A 249 19.20 18.55 -2.13
C LYS A 249 17.84 18.40 -2.80
N SER A 250 17.44 19.40 -3.60
CA SER A 250 16.16 19.34 -4.33
C SER A 250 16.17 18.24 -5.42
N VAL A 251 17.33 17.93 -5.99
CA VAL A 251 17.46 16.83 -6.96
C VAL A 251 17.28 15.49 -6.26
N ILE A 252 17.83 15.31 -5.05
CA ILE A 252 17.58 14.11 -4.22
C ILE A 252 16.09 13.95 -3.93
N TYR A 253 15.41 15.04 -3.57
CA TYR A 253 13.96 15.00 -3.36
C TYR A 253 13.19 14.52 -4.59
N GLU A 254 13.51 15.07 -5.77
CA GLU A 254 12.85 14.65 -7.01
C GLU A 254 13.14 13.17 -7.38
N ILE A 255 14.36 12.70 -7.11
CA ILE A 255 14.72 11.30 -7.31
C ILE A 255 13.93 10.41 -6.35
N VAL A 256 13.89 10.75 -5.06
CA VAL A 256 13.16 9.99 -4.04
C VAL A 256 11.67 9.97 -4.34
N ARG A 257 11.08 11.12 -4.73
CA ARG A 257 9.66 11.22 -5.10
C ARG A 257 9.31 10.32 -6.28
N LYS A 258 10.19 10.24 -7.29
CA LYS A 258 10.00 9.34 -8.43
C LYS A 258 10.25 7.87 -8.08
N LEU A 259 11.20 7.61 -7.19
CA LEU A 259 11.54 6.25 -6.75
C LEU A 259 10.38 5.63 -5.95
N PHE A 260 9.79 6.37 -5.03
CA PHE A 260 8.70 5.87 -4.20
C PHE A 260 7.32 6.00 -4.86
N GLY A 261 7.18 6.84 -5.87
CA GLY A 261 5.91 7.28 -6.43
C GLY A 261 5.34 8.48 -5.67
N GLU A 262 4.76 9.42 -6.40
CA GLU A 262 4.24 10.68 -5.84
C GLU A 262 3.15 10.45 -4.81
N GLU A 263 2.34 9.43 -5.01
CA GLU A 263 1.27 9.01 -4.10
C GLU A 263 1.77 8.48 -2.75
N ASN A 264 3.02 8.02 -2.68
CA ASN A 264 3.62 7.44 -1.47
C ASN A 264 4.51 8.42 -0.71
N VAL A 265 4.71 9.63 -1.23
CA VAL A 265 5.55 10.67 -0.62
C VAL A 265 4.69 11.89 -0.27
N CYS A 266 4.86 12.40 0.93
CA CYS A 266 4.27 13.64 1.39
C CYS A 266 5.34 14.73 1.52
N ASN A 267 4.95 16.00 1.38
CA ASN A 267 5.88 17.15 1.50
C ASN A 267 5.32 18.19 2.49
N LEU A 268 5.20 17.78 3.74
CA LEU A 268 4.83 18.68 4.83
C LEU A 268 6.08 19.19 5.54
N SER A 269 6.14 20.49 5.78
CA SER A 269 7.19 21.10 6.59
C SER A 269 7.14 20.59 8.04
N LEU A 270 8.25 20.69 8.76
CA LEU A 270 8.30 20.33 10.18
C LEU A 270 7.27 21.14 11.00
N GLU A 271 7.09 22.42 10.66
CA GLU A 271 6.09 23.28 11.31
C GLU A 271 4.66 22.75 11.10
N GLU A 272 4.30 22.34 9.90
CA GLU A 272 2.96 21.78 9.60
C GLU A 272 2.72 20.46 10.35
N VAL A 273 3.73 19.59 10.40
CA VAL A 273 3.63 18.31 11.12
C VAL A 273 3.49 18.48 12.62
N THR A 274 4.11 19.54 13.20
CA THR A 274 4.12 19.78 14.64
C THR A 274 2.99 20.69 15.17
N LYS A 275 2.20 21.33 14.29
CA LYS A 275 1.06 22.16 14.70
C LYS A 275 0.00 21.36 15.46
N ASP A 276 -0.49 21.88 16.58
CA ASP A 276 -1.47 21.22 17.46
C ASP A 276 -2.83 20.94 16.79
N LYS A 277 -3.25 21.77 15.83
CA LYS A 277 -4.48 21.60 15.06
C LYS A 277 -4.20 20.98 13.67
N GLY A 278 -3.44 19.90 13.65
CA GLY A 278 -2.86 19.37 12.44
C GLY A 278 -3.81 18.58 11.54
N TYR A 279 -4.75 19.24 10.87
CA TYR A 279 -5.47 18.65 9.74
C TYR A 279 -4.50 18.12 8.65
N CYS A 280 -3.34 18.79 8.49
CA CYS A 280 -2.29 18.36 7.57
C CYS A 280 -1.71 16.96 7.87
N ARG A 281 -1.84 16.45 9.11
CA ARG A 281 -1.36 15.10 9.45
C ARG A 281 -2.17 13.99 8.76
N ILE A 282 -3.36 14.28 8.27
CA ILE A 282 -4.16 13.37 7.47
C ILE A 282 -3.39 13.02 6.18
N ASP A 283 -2.67 13.98 5.62
CA ASP A 283 -1.88 13.77 4.39
C ASP A 283 -0.68 12.83 4.59
N LEU A 284 -0.27 12.59 5.85
CA LEU A 284 0.76 11.59 6.18
C LEU A 284 0.22 10.15 6.17
N HIS A 285 -1.10 10.00 6.21
CA HIS A 285 -1.72 8.69 6.29
C HIS A 285 -1.38 7.87 5.04
N ASN A 286 -0.98 6.62 5.24
CA ASN A 286 -0.58 5.68 4.19
C ASN A 286 0.62 6.12 3.31
N LYS A 287 1.40 7.14 3.71
CA LYS A 287 2.64 7.53 3.03
C LYS A 287 3.83 6.73 3.54
N LEU A 288 4.80 6.47 2.64
CA LEU A 288 6.08 5.84 2.99
C LEU A 288 7.06 6.86 3.58
N LEU A 289 7.03 8.08 3.07
CA LEU A 289 7.96 9.13 3.44
C LEU A 289 7.28 10.49 3.47
N ASN A 290 7.59 11.29 4.50
CA ASN A 290 7.41 12.74 4.44
C ASN A 290 8.76 13.42 4.22
N TYR A 291 8.86 14.26 3.20
CA TYR A 291 10.06 15.02 2.88
C TYR A 291 9.79 16.53 3.09
N GLY A 292 10.17 17.08 4.22
CA GLY A 292 10.06 18.52 4.49
C GLY A 292 11.17 19.31 3.80
N SER A 293 10.82 20.27 2.94
CA SER A 293 11.78 21.06 2.17
C SER A 293 12.48 22.14 2.99
N GLU A 294 11.88 22.59 4.08
CA GLU A 294 12.42 23.63 4.95
C GLU A 294 12.22 23.28 6.43
N ILE A 295 13.29 23.42 7.20
CA ILE A 295 13.21 23.47 8.65
C ILE A 295 13.13 24.96 8.97
N GLY A 296 11.90 25.45 9.19
CA GLY A 296 11.66 26.84 9.53
C GLY A 296 12.48 27.24 10.77
N GLY A 297 13.55 27.96 10.54
CA GLY A 297 14.34 28.62 11.56
C GLY A 297 14.15 30.13 11.39
N ARG A 298 13.40 30.75 12.28
CA ARG A 298 13.55 32.15 12.62
C ARG A 298 14.44 32.27 13.83
#